data_857b0029bceffd92a175a3f09d5464fb
#
_entry.id   857b0029bceffd92a175a3f09d5464fb
#
_cell.length_a   1.000
_cell.length_b   1.000
_cell.length_c   1.000
_cell.angle_alpha   90.00
_cell.angle_beta   90.00
_cell.angle_gamma   90.00
#
_symmetry.space_group_name_H-M   'P 1'
#
loop_
_entity.id
_entity.type
_entity.pdbx_description
1 polymer ?
#
loop_
_entity_poly.entity_id
_entity_poly.type
_entity_poly.pdbx_seq_one_letter_code
_entity_poly.pdbx_strand_id
1 'polypeptide(L)'
;MPKSKAEGREKWILLSAPPANPEAVTLTEAQAGIDASCALSSADSRISAAASATFSDPAICDEIAVTEFGQSNYEGTAAPFRYWTDDGASEVGTDEQVRDEVYQALKERDTELYILIRDTSKRSRDPLAAGDEYELYEVTTDNPQRPSSREGHQKRLVPLAIRNAWTGEIAAGSGG
;
A
#
# COMPACT_ATOMS: atom_id res chain seq x y z
N MET A 1 6.99 -28.15 5.80
CA MET A 1 6.30 -27.31 4.84
C MET A 1 7.31 -26.46 4.08
N PRO A 2 7.22 -26.33 2.76
CA PRO A 2 8.10 -25.42 2.02
C PRO A 2 7.75 -23.96 2.36
N LYS A 3 8.77 -23.08 2.34
CA LYS A 3 8.56 -21.65 2.49
C LYS A 3 7.78 -21.10 1.29
N SER A 4 6.89 -20.15 1.52
CA SER A 4 6.15 -19.46 0.47
C SER A 4 7.09 -18.57 -0.38
N LYS A 5 6.80 -18.46 -1.68
CA LYS A 5 7.51 -17.53 -2.57
C LYS A 5 6.88 -16.14 -2.44
N ALA A 6 7.69 -15.08 -2.45
CA ALA A 6 7.21 -13.71 -2.38
C ALA A 6 6.72 -13.18 -3.74
N GLU A 7 7.36 -13.58 -4.84
CA GLU A 7 7.07 -13.05 -6.18
C GLU A 7 5.61 -13.24 -6.61
N GLY A 8 4.95 -12.14 -7.00
CA GLY A 8 3.59 -12.14 -7.52
C GLY A 8 2.52 -12.53 -6.49
N ARG A 9 2.77 -12.30 -5.20
CA ARG A 9 1.87 -12.66 -4.10
C ARG A 9 1.19 -11.45 -3.46
N GLU A 10 1.83 -10.31 -3.45
CA GLU A 10 1.24 -9.09 -2.92
C GLU A 10 0.06 -8.63 -3.78
N LYS A 11 -1.02 -8.24 -3.11
CA LYS A 11 -2.18 -7.62 -3.73
C LYS A 11 -2.43 -6.27 -3.07
N TRP A 12 -2.39 -5.22 -3.86
CA TRP A 12 -2.55 -3.84 -3.43
C TRP A 12 -3.93 -3.31 -3.81
N ILE A 13 -4.68 -2.86 -2.84
CA ILE A 13 -6.00 -2.24 -3.03
C ILE A 13 -5.95 -0.81 -2.50
N LEU A 14 -6.35 0.15 -3.33
CA LEU A 14 -6.48 1.56 -2.95
C LEU A 14 -7.92 1.84 -2.52
N LEU A 15 -8.10 2.23 -1.27
CA LEU A 15 -9.40 2.63 -0.73
C LEU A 15 -9.43 4.16 -0.60
N SER A 16 -10.44 4.79 -1.18
CA SER A 16 -10.64 6.25 -1.11
C SER A 16 -11.31 6.71 0.18
N ALA A 17 -11.87 5.78 0.95
CA ALA A 17 -12.55 6.06 2.21
C ALA A 17 -11.99 5.17 3.33
N PRO A 18 -12.00 5.64 4.59
CA PRO A 18 -11.60 4.83 5.71
C PRO A 18 -12.53 3.63 5.87
N PRO A 19 -12.00 2.42 6.10
CA PRO A 19 -12.84 1.30 6.48
C PRO A 19 -13.46 1.53 7.87
N ALA A 20 -14.62 0.95 8.10
CA ALA A 20 -15.33 1.10 9.39
C ALA A 20 -14.50 0.54 10.56
N ASN A 21 -13.77 -0.55 10.34
CA ASN A 21 -12.82 -1.09 11.28
C ASN A 21 -11.50 -1.42 10.56
N PRO A 22 -10.42 -0.64 10.79
CA PRO A 22 -9.13 -0.89 10.15
C PRO A 22 -8.48 -2.24 10.47
N GLU A 23 -8.79 -2.84 11.62
CA GLU A 23 -8.26 -4.14 12.04
C GLU A 23 -9.10 -5.34 11.55
N ALA A 24 -10.28 -5.06 10.99
CA ALA A 24 -11.19 -6.08 10.47
C ALA A 24 -11.97 -5.54 9.25
N VAL A 25 -11.23 -5.17 8.20
CA VAL A 25 -11.82 -4.67 6.94
C VAL A 25 -12.71 -5.74 6.34
N THR A 26 -13.94 -5.38 6.01
CA THR A 26 -14.88 -6.32 5.40
C THR A 26 -14.51 -6.60 3.94
N LEU A 27 -14.87 -7.78 3.45
CA LEU A 27 -14.65 -8.15 2.05
C LEU A 27 -15.30 -7.15 1.09
N THR A 28 -16.49 -6.64 1.43
CA THR A 28 -17.21 -5.65 0.63
C THR A 28 -16.45 -4.33 0.53
N GLU A 29 -15.92 -3.82 1.65
CA GLU A 29 -15.11 -2.59 1.67
C GLU A 29 -13.83 -2.77 0.85
N ALA A 30 -13.14 -3.90 1.03
CA ALA A 30 -11.91 -4.18 0.28
C ALA A 30 -12.16 -4.31 -1.23
N GLN A 31 -13.26 -4.93 -1.65
CA GLN A 31 -13.64 -5.06 -3.06
C GLN A 31 -14.12 -3.75 -3.69
N ALA A 32 -14.56 -2.77 -2.90
CA ALA A 32 -14.95 -1.45 -3.39
C ALA A 32 -13.74 -0.59 -3.80
N GLY A 33 -12.53 -0.96 -3.39
CA GLY A 33 -11.29 -0.26 -3.75
C GLY A 33 -10.80 -0.58 -5.16
N ILE A 34 -9.79 0.19 -5.60
CA ILE A 34 -9.12 0.00 -6.88
C ILE A 34 -8.03 -1.06 -6.71
N ASP A 35 -8.10 -2.15 -7.48
CA ASP A 35 -7.00 -3.14 -7.54
C ASP A 35 -5.82 -2.59 -8.32
N ALA A 36 -4.79 -2.20 -7.60
CA ALA A 36 -3.57 -1.60 -8.15
C ALA A 36 -2.47 -2.62 -8.47
N SER A 37 -2.66 -3.90 -8.14
CA SER A 37 -1.61 -4.92 -8.17
C SER A 37 -0.89 -5.05 -9.52
N CYS A 38 -1.63 -4.95 -10.62
CA CYS A 38 -1.06 -5.05 -11.97
C CYS A 38 -0.64 -3.69 -12.54
N ALA A 39 -0.97 -2.59 -11.89
CA ALA A 39 -0.66 -1.23 -12.32
C ALA A 39 0.52 -0.60 -11.60
N LEU A 40 1.10 -1.28 -10.62
CA LEU A 40 2.26 -0.82 -9.86
C LEU A 40 3.53 -1.58 -10.24
N SER A 41 4.65 -0.86 -10.31
CA SER A 41 5.98 -1.45 -10.47
C SER A 41 6.38 -2.17 -9.19
N SER A 42 6.60 -3.48 -9.25
CA SER A 42 7.04 -4.27 -8.09
C SER A 42 8.44 -3.91 -7.59
N ALA A 43 9.29 -3.37 -8.47
CA ALA A 43 10.64 -2.98 -8.11
C ALA A 43 10.69 -1.65 -7.32
N ASP A 44 9.71 -0.77 -7.55
CA ASP A 44 9.74 0.61 -7.03
C ASP A 44 8.59 0.90 -6.06
N SER A 45 7.63 -0.02 -5.93
CA SER A 45 6.51 0.13 -4.98
C SER A 45 6.82 -0.65 -3.71
N ARG A 46 6.79 0.04 -2.59
CA ARG A 46 7.03 -0.55 -1.28
C ARG A 46 6.43 0.33 -0.19
N ILE A 47 5.80 -0.29 0.78
CA ILE A 47 5.51 0.32 2.09
C ILE A 47 6.11 -0.59 3.14
N SER A 48 6.84 -0.03 4.09
CA SER A 48 7.53 -0.81 5.10
C SER A 48 7.74 -0.02 6.37
N ALA A 49 7.77 -0.73 7.49
CA ALA A 49 8.28 -0.15 8.72
C ALA A 49 9.76 0.22 8.55
N ALA A 50 10.12 1.39 9.03
CA ALA A 50 11.49 1.86 9.18
C ALA A 50 11.92 1.77 10.66
N ALA A 51 13.18 2.05 10.94
CA ALA A 51 13.66 2.04 12.32
C ALA A 51 12.89 3.05 13.17
N SER A 52 12.33 2.58 14.27
CA SER A 52 11.64 3.42 15.25
C SER A 52 12.60 4.43 15.90
N ALA A 53 12.08 5.57 16.28
CA ALA A 53 12.81 6.49 17.14
C ALA A 53 13.18 5.79 18.45
N THR A 54 14.32 6.14 19.03
CA THR A 54 14.75 5.61 20.31
C THR A 54 14.99 6.75 21.29
N PHE A 55 14.73 6.48 22.56
CA PHE A 55 15.08 7.40 23.65
C PHE A 55 15.67 6.63 24.83
N SER A 56 16.38 7.34 25.68
CA SER A 56 16.90 6.80 26.93
C SER A 56 16.70 7.86 28.02
N ASP A 57 15.94 7.49 29.04
CA ASP A 57 15.64 8.36 30.19
C ASP A 57 15.85 7.55 31.49
N PRO A 58 17.13 7.29 31.87
CA PRO A 58 17.44 6.47 33.04
C PRO A 58 17.04 7.22 34.32
N ALA A 59 16.47 6.47 35.28
CA ALA A 59 16.24 6.99 36.61
C ALA A 59 17.57 7.17 37.38
N ILE A 60 17.57 7.98 38.44
CA ILE A 60 18.79 8.23 39.27
C ILE A 60 19.33 6.91 39.90
N CYS A 61 18.46 5.91 40.08
CA CYS A 61 18.83 4.62 40.63
C CYS A 61 19.27 3.58 39.59
N ASP A 62 19.22 3.93 38.31
CA ASP A 62 19.62 3.01 37.23
C ASP A 62 21.15 3.03 37.08
N GLU A 63 21.78 1.88 37.16
CA GLU A 63 23.20 1.72 36.94
C GLU A 63 23.57 1.64 35.45
N ILE A 64 22.59 1.34 34.58
CA ILE A 64 22.78 1.17 33.12
C ILE A 64 21.68 1.94 32.39
N ALA A 65 22.06 2.74 31.40
CA ALA A 65 21.13 3.37 30.51
C ALA A 65 20.49 2.35 29.56
N VAL A 66 19.16 2.22 29.62
CA VAL A 66 18.40 1.37 28.72
C VAL A 66 17.84 2.21 27.60
N THR A 67 18.00 1.72 26.37
CA THR A 67 17.40 2.34 25.19
C THR A 67 16.01 1.74 24.97
N GLU A 68 15.01 2.61 24.92
CA GLU A 68 13.63 2.23 24.64
C GLU A 68 13.18 2.71 23.25
N PHE A 69 12.25 1.96 22.65
CA PHE A 69 11.65 2.37 21.38
C PHE A 69 10.56 3.42 21.62
N GLY A 70 10.63 4.51 20.87
CA GLY A 70 9.64 5.58 20.86
C GLY A 70 8.62 5.39 19.72
N GLN A 71 8.39 6.43 18.94
CA GLN A 71 7.44 6.41 17.84
C GLN A 71 7.89 5.45 16.72
N SER A 72 6.95 4.67 16.21
CA SER A 72 7.14 3.84 15.01
C SER A 72 7.22 4.73 13.77
N ASN A 73 8.17 4.42 12.90
CA ASN A 73 8.36 5.09 11.62
C ASN A 73 8.02 4.13 10.47
N TYR A 74 7.47 4.68 9.42
CA TYR A 74 7.17 3.97 8.18
C TYR A 74 7.65 4.79 7.00
N GLU A 75 8.00 4.11 5.92
CA GLU A 75 8.35 4.70 4.64
C GLU A 75 7.58 4.02 3.52
N GLY A 76 7.21 4.77 2.50
CA GLY A 76 6.45 4.22 1.40
C GLY A 76 6.62 5.00 0.11
N THR A 77 6.56 4.24 -0.97
CA THR A 77 6.49 4.76 -2.34
C THR A 77 5.56 3.86 -3.14
N ALA A 78 4.68 4.45 -3.91
CA ALA A 78 3.91 3.78 -4.94
C ALA A 78 4.40 4.21 -6.32
N ALA A 79 4.59 3.26 -7.22
CA ALA A 79 5.12 3.52 -8.55
C ALA A 79 4.15 3.08 -9.65
N PRO A 80 3.05 3.83 -9.88
CA PRO A 80 2.08 3.50 -10.90
C PRO A 80 2.66 3.61 -12.30
N PHE A 81 2.37 2.61 -13.13
CA PHE A 81 2.59 2.68 -14.56
C PHE A 81 1.62 3.67 -15.20
N ARG A 82 2.03 4.25 -16.35
CA ARG A 82 1.20 5.14 -17.14
C ARG A 82 0.65 4.41 -18.36
N TYR A 83 -0.62 4.61 -18.60
CA TYR A 83 -1.33 4.04 -19.74
C TYR A 83 -1.88 5.18 -20.60
N TRP A 84 -1.57 5.14 -21.89
CA TRP A 84 -1.91 6.16 -22.87
C TRP A 84 -2.66 5.54 -24.04
N THR A 85 -3.68 6.23 -24.50
CA THR A 85 -4.31 5.95 -25.80
C THR A 85 -3.37 6.31 -26.95
N ASP A 86 -3.67 5.85 -28.14
CA ASP A 86 -2.91 6.17 -29.35
C ASP A 86 -2.90 7.70 -29.63
N ASP A 87 -3.92 8.41 -29.19
CA ASP A 87 -4.03 9.88 -29.30
C ASP A 87 -3.25 10.62 -28.19
N GLY A 88 -2.62 9.89 -27.28
CA GLY A 88 -1.83 10.44 -26.18
C GLY A 88 -2.66 10.91 -24.97
N ALA A 89 -3.93 10.57 -24.89
CA ALA A 89 -4.76 10.80 -23.72
C ALA A 89 -4.49 9.74 -22.64
N SER A 90 -4.79 10.06 -21.39
CA SER A 90 -4.74 9.07 -20.29
C SER A 90 -5.82 8.03 -20.49
N GLU A 91 -5.43 6.75 -20.50
CA GLU A 91 -6.36 5.66 -20.72
C GLU A 91 -6.94 5.17 -19.38
N VAL A 92 -8.08 5.77 -19.04
CA VAL A 92 -8.90 5.36 -17.89
C VAL A 92 -10.02 4.47 -18.43
N GLY A 93 -9.77 3.17 -18.49
CA GLY A 93 -10.71 2.19 -19.02
C GLY A 93 -11.31 1.28 -17.96
N THR A 94 -12.41 0.63 -18.34
CA THR A 94 -13.06 -0.42 -17.54
C THR A 94 -12.39 -1.79 -17.69
N ASP A 95 -11.42 -1.90 -18.60
CA ASP A 95 -10.67 -3.14 -18.81
C ASP A 95 -9.70 -3.37 -17.64
N GLU A 96 -9.71 -4.55 -17.07
CA GLU A 96 -8.83 -4.93 -15.95
C GLU A 96 -7.33 -4.80 -16.25
N GLN A 97 -6.97 -4.65 -17.51
CA GLN A 97 -5.58 -4.50 -17.95
C GLN A 97 -5.13 -3.04 -18.11
N VAL A 98 -6.07 -2.11 -18.14
CA VAL A 98 -5.79 -0.68 -18.31
C VAL A 98 -6.01 0.03 -16.99
N ARG A 99 -4.93 0.56 -16.42
CA ARG A 99 -4.89 0.98 -15.01
C ARG A 99 -4.32 2.38 -14.80
N ASP A 100 -4.49 3.31 -15.75
CA ASP A 100 -4.07 4.70 -15.49
C ASP A 100 -4.90 5.34 -14.35
N GLU A 101 -6.06 4.75 -14.01
CA GLU A 101 -6.85 5.15 -12.86
C GLU A 101 -6.07 5.10 -11.53
N VAL A 102 -5.11 4.16 -11.39
CA VAL A 102 -4.25 4.08 -10.21
C VAL A 102 -3.35 5.31 -10.12
N TYR A 103 -2.76 5.73 -11.24
CA TYR A 103 -2.01 6.98 -11.26
C TYR A 103 -2.92 8.18 -11.02
N GLN A 104 -4.12 8.22 -11.61
CA GLN A 104 -5.07 9.31 -11.41
C GLN A 104 -5.48 9.45 -9.95
N ALA A 105 -5.62 8.34 -9.23
CA ALA A 105 -5.92 8.34 -7.79
C ALA A 105 -4.75 8.85 -6.92
N LEU A 106 -3.51 8.70 -7.40
CA LEU A 106 -2.30 9.01 -6.64
C LEU A 106 -1.61 10.33 -7.04
N LYS A 107 -2.03 10.96 -8.14
CA LYS A 107 -1.28 12.08 -8.75
C LYS A 107 -1.36 13.40 -7.99
N GLU A 108 -2.46 13.63 -7.27
CA GLU A 108 -2.68 14.87 -6.55
C GLU A 108 -1.96 14.83 -5.20
N ARG A 109 -1.21 15.87 -4.91
CA ARG A 109 -0.56 16.05 -3.62
C ARG A 109 -1.58 16.20 -2.51
N ASP A 110 -1.21 15.75 -1.30
CA ASP A 110 -2.03 15.82 -0.09
C ASP A 110 -3.37 15.05 -0.19
N THR A 111 -3.44 14.07 -1.09
CA THR A 111 -4.57 13.14 -1.14
C THR A 111 -4.44 12.10 -0.05
N GLU A 112 -5.47 12.01 0.78
CA GLU A 112 -5.58 10.96 1.81
C GLU A 112 -6.26 9.73 1.24
N LEU A 113 -5.65 8.57 1.43
CA LEU A 113 -6.21 7.29 1.04
C LEU A 113 -5.68 6.16 1.93
N TYR A 114 -6.28 4.99 1.78
CA TYR A 114 -5.91 3.79 2.51
C TYR A 114 -5.39 2.75 1.53
N ILE A 115 -4.25 2.17 1.81
CA ILE A 115 -3.65 1.11 0.99
C ILE A 115 -3.70 -0.18 1.78
N LEU A 116 -4.49 -1.14 1.28
CA LEU A 116 -4.58 -2.48 1.82
C LEU A 116 -3.64 -3.38 1.01
N ILE A 117 -2.71 -4.04 1.68
CA ILE A 117 -1.76 -4.97 1.07
C ILE A 117 -2.03 -6.36 1.65
N ARG A 118 -2.50 -7.28 0.82
CA ARG A 118 -2.55 -8.70 1.15
C ARG A 118 -1.25 -9.35 0.74
N ASP A 119 -0.54 -9.93 1.68
CA ASP A 119 0.66 -10.73 1.45
C ASP A 119 0.44 -12.15 1.99
N THR A 120 -0.05 -13.02 1.14
CA THR A 120 -0.37 -14.42 1.48
C THR A 120 0.24 -15.38 0.47
N SER A 121 -0.03 -16.66 0.60
CA SER A 121 0.36 -17.67 -0.41
C SER A 121 -0.41 -17.56 -1.72
N LYS A 122 -1.50 -16.80 -1.78
CA LYS A 122 -2.31 -16.58 -2.98
C LYS A 122 -1.59 -15.66 -3.97
N ARG A 123 -1.87 -15.81 -5.26
CA ARG A 123 -1.32 -14.92 -6.28
C ARG A 123 -1.98 -13.53 -6.20
N SER A 124 -1.27 -12.50 -6.66
CA SER A 124 -1.81 -11.12 -6.71
C SER A 124 -3.14 -11.02 -7.45
N ARG A 125 -3.34 -11.84 -8.50
CA ARG A 125 -4.57 -11.86 -9.30
C ARG A 125 -5.72 -12.64 -8.67
N ASP A 126 -5.43 -13.48 -7.66
CA ASP A 126 -6.48 -14.22 -6.98
C ASP A 126 -7.39 -13.24 -6.22
N PRO A 127 -8.71 -13.47 -6.19
CA PRO A 127 -9.63 -12.60 -5.49
C PRO A 127 -9.32 -12.57 -3.98
N LEU A 128 -9.72 -11.47 -3.34
CA LEU A 128 -9.74 -11.37 -1.89
C LEU A 128 -10.79 -12.32 -1.32
N ALA A 129 -10.51 -12.88 -0.17
CA ALA A 129 -11.45 -13.73 0.55
C ALA A 129 -11.41 -13.43 2.05
N ALA A 130 -12.49 -13.75 2.74
CA ALA A 130 -12.52 -13.70 4.20
C ALA A 130 -11.41 -14.59 4.80
N GLY A 131 -10.73 -14.09 5.82
CA GLY A 131 -9.58 -14.75 6.45
C GLY A 131 -8.23 -14.48 5.76
N ASP A 132 -8.20 -13.69 4.67
CA ASP A 132 -6.92 -13.24 4.11
C ASP A 132 -6.28 -12.23 5.06
N GLU A 133 -5.04 -12.46 5.45
CA GLU A 133 -4.24 -11.50 6.22
C GLU A 133 -3.88 -10.29 5.36
N TYR A 134 -3.88 -9.11 5.96
CA TYR A 134 -3.50 -7.88 5.29
C TYR A 134 -2.77 -6.92 6.22
N GLU A 135 -2.05 -6.01 5.61
CA GLU A 135 -1.56 -4.76 6.20
C GLU A 135 -2.34 -3.60 5.60
N LEU A 136 -2.78 -2.68 6.44
CA LEU A 136 -3.51 -1.48 6.03
C LEU A 136 -2.73 -0.24 6.45
N TYR A 137 -2.53 0.66 5.51
CA TYR A 137 -1.82 1.92 5.73
C TYR A 137 -2.69 3.11 5.39
N GLU A 138 -2.82 4.04 6.33
CA GLU A 138 -3.35 5.37 6.05
C GLU A 138 -2.21 6.23 5.51
N VAL A 139 -2.36 6.73 4.30
CA VAL A 139 -1.30 7.43 3.60
C VAL A 139 -1.76 8.78 3.06
N THR A 140 -0.80 9.69 2.94
CA THR A 140 -0.97 10.96 2.22
C THR A 140 0.05 10.99 1.10
N THR A 141 -0.39 11.33 -0.11
CA THR A 141 0.46 11.40 -1.30
C THR A 141 1.27 12.69 -1.37
N ASP A 142 2.46 12.63 -1.96
CA ASP A 142 3.23 13.79 -2.37
C ASP A 142 3.26 13.90 -3.91
N ASN A 143 3.94 14.92 -4.42
CA ASN A 143 4.07 15.15 -5.86
C ASN A 143 4.72 13.95 -6.56
N PRO A 144 4.14 13.46 -7.67
CA PRO A 144 4.71 12.38 -8.45
C PRO A 144 6.07 12.76 -9.04
N GLN A 145 7.08 11.97 -8.76
CA GLN A 145 8.44 12.15 -9.23
C GLN A 145 8.70 11.35 -10.51
N ARG A 146 9.62 11.82 -11.34
CA ARG A 146 10.10 11.05 -12.48
C ARG A 146 11.17 10.06 -12.02
N PRO A 147 11.16 8.80 -12.52
CA PRO A 147 12.24 7.89 -12.23
C PRO A 147 13.55 8.40 -12.82
N SER A 148 14.67 8.06 -12.20
CA SER A 148 16.02 8.42 -12.66
C SER A 148 16.39 7.72 -13.97
N SER A 149 15.90 6.49 -14.18
CA SER A 149 16.06 5.75 -15.43
C SER A 149 14.79 5.82 -16.28
N ARG A 150 14.95 5.91 -17.59
CA ARG A 150 13.86 5.84 -18.57
C ARG A 150 13.72 4.48 -19.22
N GLU A 151 14.43 3.48 -18.71
CA GLU A 151 14.30 2.10 -19.18
C GLU A 151 12.98 1.48 -18.72
N GLY A 152 12.42 0.62 -19.55
CA GLY A 152 11.17 -0.09 -19.26
C GLY A 152 9.91 0.75 -19.53
N HIS A 153 8.86 0.46 -18.78
CA HIS A 153 7.58 1.12 -18.92
C HIS A 153 7.55 2.52 -18.28
N GLN A 154 6.76 3.42 -18.87
CA GLN A 154 6.54 4.74 -18.27
C GLN A 154 5.84 4.60 -16.91
N LYS A 155 6.40 5.22 -15.89
CA LYS A 155 5.88 5.22 -14.52
C LYS A 155 6.17 6.54 -13.81
N ARG A 156 5.56 6.71 -12.67
CA ARG A 156 5.87 7.81 -11.73
C ARG A 156 6.12 7.21 -10.36
N LEU A 157 6.95 7.87 -9.58
CA LEU A 157 7.21 7.52 -8.19
C LEU A 157 6.42 8.50 -7.32
N VAL A 158 5.46 8.00 -6.58
CA VAL A 158 4.67 8.81 -5.66
C VAL A 158 5.12 8.52 -4.24
N PRO A 159 5.84 9.45 -3.59
CA PRO A 159 6.17 9.29 -2.18
C PRO A 159 4.90 9.30 -1.33
N LEU A 160 4.88 8.45 -0.32
CA LEU A 160 3.75 8.29 0.59
C LEU A 160 4.18 8.64 2.01
N ALA A 161 3.49 9.57 2.64
CA ALA A 161 3.61 9.81 4.07
C ALA A 161 2.62 8.89 4.80
N ILE A 162 3.14 7.98 5.60
CA ILE A 162 2.34 7.01 6.33
C ILE A 162 1.93 7.62 7.66
N ARG A 163 0.62 7.70 7.91
CA ARG A 163 0.06 8.25 9.15
C ARG A 163 -0.23 7.18 10.19
N ASN A 164 -0.83 6.09 9.74
CA ASN A 164 -1.19 4.95 10.58
C ASN A 164 -0.96 3.65 9.82
N ALA A 165 -0.77 2.58 10.57
CA ALA A 165 -0.63 1.22 10.05
C ALA A 165 -1.37 0.25 10.96
N TRP A 166 -2.09 -0.68 10.35
CA TRP A 166 -2.82 -1.76 11.02
C TRP A 166 -2.54 -3.08 10.33
N THR A 167 -2.72 -4.15 11.07
CA THR A 167 -2.71 -5.52 10.56
C THR A 167 -4.01 -6.19 10.94
N GLY A 168 -4.53 -7.04 10.08
CA GLY A 168 -5.78 -7.74 10.36
C GLY A 168 -6.06 -8.87 9.38
N GLU A 169 -7.24 -9.43 9.51
CA GLU A 169 -7.79 -10.41 8.57
C GLU A 169 -9.07 -9.85 7.95
N ILE A 170 -9.28 -10.13 6.66
CA ILE A 170 -10.50 -9.71 5.98
C ILE A 170 -11.70 -10.39 6.63
N ALA A 171 -12.60 -9.59 7.16
CA ALA A 171 -13.85 -10.08 7.74
C ALA A 171 -14.83 -10.49 6.63
N ALA A 172 -15.60 -11.53 6.89
CA ALA A 172 -16.74 -11.86 6.05
C ALA A 172 -17.69 -10.65 6.05
N GLY A 173 -18.09 -10.19 4.85
CA GLY A 173 -19.10 -9.16 4.76
C GLY A 173 -20.35 -9.62 5.49
N SER A 174 -20.87 -8.84 6.41
CA SER A 174 -22.19 -9.10 6.98
C SER A 174 -23.19 -8.97 5.83
N GLY A 175 -23.63 -10.12 5.32
CA GLY A 175 -24.79 -10.15 4.46
C GLY A 175 -25.96 -9.58 5.26
N GLY A 176 -26.33 -8.37 4.92
CA GLY A 176 -27.57 -7.77 5.40
C GLY A 176 -28.75 -8.35 4.63
#